data_caf0e14db2f95b542988528595f451a5
#
_entry.id   caf0e14db2f95b542988528595f451a5
#
_cell.length_a   1.000
_cell.length_b   1.000
_cell.length_c   1.000
_cell.angle_alpha   90.00
_cell.angle_beta   90.00
_cell.angle_gamma   90.00
#
_symmetry.space_group_name_H-M   'P 1'
#
loop_
_entity.id
_entity.type
_entity.pdbx_description
1 polymer ?
#
loop_
_entity_poly.entity_id
_entity_poly.type
_entity_poly.pdbx_seq_one_letter_code
_entity_poly.pdbx_strand_id
1 'polypeptide(L)'
;MDKKVLRKQLIQARLDLDSETYASKSNFIVSKLKQQPEFIEARAIGIYVSFRHEVETISLIKEIINNKIVCVPKISGKQMDFYQINSINELKTSNFGILEPNNSHPVTKDNLDLLIVPMVGYDQSGNRLGYGGGYYDRYLSDYCGNVIGL
;
A
#
# COMPACT_ATOMS: atom_id res chain seq x y z
N MET A 1 -12.61 -17.58 14.74
CA MET A 1 -11.78 -18.17 13.68
C MET A 1 -10.33 -17.70 13.85
N ASP A 2 -9.40 -18.62 13.69
CA ASP A 2 -7.97 -18.30 13.75
C ASP A 2 -7.60 -17.29 12.64
N LYS A 3 -6.85 -16.27 12.99
CA LYS A 3 -6.40 -15.23 12.04
C LYS A 3 -5.61 -15.81 10.85
N LYS A 4 -4.83 -16.85 11.08
CA LYS A 4 -4.06 -17.53 10.04
C LYS A 4 -4.98 -18.18 9.01
N VAL A 5 -6.01 -18.85 9.45
CA VAL A 5 -6.99 -19.51 8.58
C VAL A 5 -7.81 -18.46 7.83
N LEU A 6 -8.29 -17.45 8.52
CA LEU A 6 -9.06 -16.37 7.91
C LEU A 6 -8.24 -15.64 6.82
N ARG A 7 -6.99 -15.33 7.14
CA ARG A 7 -6.08 -14.69 6.19
C ARG A 7 -5.92 -15.51 4.91
N LYS A 8 -5.70 -16.81 5.06
CA LYS A 8 -5.56 -17.72 3.93
C LYS A 8 -6.81 -17.74 3.05
N GLN A 9 -7.98 -17.82 3.67
CA GLN A 9 -9.26 -17.82 2.96
C GLN A 9 -9.48 -16.51 2.18
N LEU A 10 -9.21 -15.38 2.81
CA LEU A 10 -9.40 -14.07 2.18
C LEU A 10 -8.41 -13.83 1.03
N ILE A 11 -7.16 -14.23 1.21
CA ILE A 11 -6.16 -14.14 0.13
C ILE A 11 -6.59 -15.01 -1.06
N GLN A 12 -7.03 -16.24 -0.80
CA GLN A 12 -7.47 -17.13 -1.87
C GLN A 12 -8.68 -16.56 -2.61
N ALA A 13 -9.67 -16.05 -1.90
CA ALA A 13 -10.85 -15.42 -2.51
C ALA A 13 -10.45 -14.26 -3.43
N ARG A 14 -9.45 -13.48 -3.02
CA ARG A 14 -8.94 -12.37 -3.84
C ARG A 14 -8.21 -12.87 -5.08
N LEU A 15 -7.39 -13.91 -4.95
CA LEU A 15 -6.66 -14.51 -6.07
C LEU A 15 -7.59 -15.18 -7.08
N ASP A 16 -8.76 -15.63 -6.64
CA ASP A 16 -9.75 -16.28 -7.49
C ASP A 16 -10.56 -15.30 -8.35
N LEU A 17 -10.44 -14.00 -8.10
CA LEU A 17 -11.09 -12.99 -8.93
C LEU A 17 -10.52 -13.04 -10.35
N ASP A 18 -11.40 -13.00 -11.34
CA ASP A 18 -10.97 -12.87 -12.74
C ASP A 18 -10.39 -11.46 -12.99
N SER A 19 -9.67 -11.31 -14.11
CA SER A 19 -8.98 -10.05 -14.44
C SER A 19 -9.92 -8.87 -14.56
N GLU A 20 -11.09 -9.07 -15.14
CA GLU A 20 -12.08 -8.01 -15.34
C GLU A 20 -12.68 -7.55 -14.00
N THR A 21 -13.10 -8.50 -13.17
CA THR A 21 -13.64 -8.20 -11.83
C THR A 21 -12.60 -7.52 -10.95
N TYR A 22 -11.37 -8.02 -10.97
CA TYR A 22 -10.26 -7.44 -10.23
C TYR A 22 -10.02 -5.97 -10.64
N ALA A 23 -9.94 -5.71 -11.95
CA ALA A 23 -9.73 -4.36 -12.46
C ALA A 23 -10.87 -3.42 -12.11
N SER A 24 -12.11 -3.89 -12.26
CA SER A 24 -13.32 -3.11 -11.95
C SER A 24 -13.38 -2.74 -10.46
N LYS A 25 -13.13 -3.69 -9.58
CA LYS A 25 -13.12 -3.44 -8.13
C LYS A 25 -11.99 -2.50 -7.72
N SER A 26 -10.79 -2.70 -8.26
CA SER A 26 -9.67 -1.80 -8.00
C SER A 26 -9.97 -0.37 -8.44
N ASN A 27 -10.51 -0.20 -9.63
CA ASN A 27 -10.88 1.12 -10.14
C ASN A 27 -11.93 1.81 -9.26
N PHE A 28 -12.92 1.06 -8.79
CA PHE A 28 -13.95 1.59 -7.90
C PHE A 28 -13.34 2.06 -6.57
N ILE A 29 -12.51 1.25 -5.95
CA ILE A 29 -11.86 1.58 -4.68
C ILE A 29 -10.95 2.79 -4.83
N VAL A 30 -10.12 2.82 -5.87
CA VAL A 30 -9.21 3.94 -6.14
C VAL A 30 -9.99 5.22 -6.43
N SER A 31 -11.11 5.13 -7.14
CA SER A 31 -12.01 6.27 -7.37
C SER A 31 -12.52 6.85 -6.06
N LYS A 32 -12.90 6.01 -5.10
CA LYS A 32 -13.32 6.44 -3.77
C LYS A 32 -12.18 7.09 -2.99
N LEU A 33 -10.98 6.50 -3.06
CA LEU A 33 -9.79 7.06 -2.43
C LEU A 33 -9.52 8.49 -2.93
N LYS A 34 -9.61 8.72 -4.22
CA LYS A 34 -9.32 10.02 -4.83
C LYS A 34 -10.31 11.12 -4.41
N GLN A 35 -11.46 10.76 -3.86
CA GLN A 35 -12.47 11.68 -3.34
C GLN A 35 -12.24 12.05 -1.87
N GLN A 36 -11.35 11.35 -1.16
CA GLN A 36 -11.12 11.61 0.25
C GLN A 36 -10.31 12.90 0.44
N PRO A 37 -10.72 13.77 1.37
CA PRO A 37 -9.97 15.02 1.65
C PRO A 37 -8.52 14.76 2.01
N GLU A 38 -8.24 13.70 2.78
CA GLU A 38 -6.90 13.31 3.19
C GLU A 38 -6.00 13.01 1.99
N PHE A 39 -6.57 12.40 0.95
CA PHE A 39 -5.85 12.15 -0.30
C PHE A 39 -5.64 13.43 -1.09
N ILE A 40 -6.70 14.21 -1.25
CA ILE A 40 -6.66 15.45 -2.05
C ILE A 40 -5.64 16.43 -1.49
N GLU A 41 -5.60 16.59 -0.18
CA GLU A 41 -4.76 17.57 0.52
C GLU A 41 -3.32 17.09 0.73
N ALA A 42 -3.06 15.79 0.68
CA ALA A 42 -1.73 15.25 0.92
C ALA A 42 -0.75 15.69 -0.15
N ARG A 43 0.41 16.19 0.28
CA ARG A 43 1.52 16.54 -0.62
C ARG A 43 2.48 15.38 -0.80
N ALA A 44 2.76 14.67 0.28
CA ALA A 44 3.63 13.49 0.29
C ALA A 44 2.85 12.28 0.76
N ILE A 45 2.82 11.25 -0.07
CA ILE A 45 2.06 10.02 0.14
C ILE A 45 3.01 8.83 0.15
N GLY A 46 2.90 8.02 1.21
CA GLY A 46 3.46 6.67 1.20
C GLY A 46 2.39 5.71 0.71
N ILE A 47 2.72 4.88 -0.26
CA ILE A 47 1.76 3.95 -0.87
C ILE A 47 2.45 2.62 -1.22
N TYR A 48 1.76 1.52 -0.91
CA TYR A 48 2.26 0.20 -1.29
C TYR A 48 2.20 0.02 -2.82
N VAL A 49 3.11 -0.79 -3.35
CA VAL A 49 3.08 -1.20 -4.76
C VAL A 49 2.33 -2.53 -4.83
N SER A 50 1.19 -2.53 -5.50
CA SER A 50 0.27 -3.67 -5.51
C SER A 50 0.93 -4.95 -6.05
N PHE A 51 0.61 -6.06 -5.38
CA PHE A 51 1.18 -7.38 -5.63
C PHE A 51 0.12 -8.44 -5.34
N ARG A 52 0.05 -9.50 -6.13
CA ARG A 52 -0.82 -10.66 -5.93
C ARG A 52 -2.29 -10.28 -5.71
N HIS A 53 -2.88 -9.58 -6.67
CA HIS A 53 -4.28 -9.15 -6.64
C HIS A 53 -4.66 -8.23 -5.46
N GLU A 54 -3.70 -7.56 -4.84
CA GLU A 54 -4.02 -6.40 -3.99
C GLU A 54 -4.73 -5.34 -4.83
N VAL A 55 -5.50 -4.46 -4.20
CA VAL A 55 -6.08 -3.32 -4.93
C VAL A 55 -4.97 -2.64 -5.74
N GLU A 56 -5.18 -2.49 -7.03
CA GLU A 56 -4.15 -2.07 -7.98
C GLU A 56 -3.77 -0.61 -7.74
N THR A 57 -2.49 -0.37 -7.42
CA THR A 57 -1.96 0.96 -7.10
C THR A 57 -0.97 1.49 -8.11
N ILE A 58 -0.44 0.65 -9.01
CA ILE A 58 0.60 1.07 -9.96
C ILE A 58 0.09 2.16 -10.89
N SER A 59 -1.13 2.02 -11.40
CA SER A 59 -1.76 3.02 -12.26
C SER A 59 -1.97 4.34 -11.53
N LEU A 60 -2.39 4.29 -10.27
CA LEU A 60 -2.56 5.47 -9.43
C LEU A 60 -1.20 6.17 -9.20
N ILE A 61 -0.17 5.40 -8.89
CA ILE A 61 1.19 5.94 -8.70
C ILE A 61 1.63 6.70 -9.97
N LYS A 62 1.44 6.10 -11.14
CA LYS A 62 1.78 6.76 -12.42
C LYS A 62 1.00 8.07 -12.62
N GLU A 63 -0.26 8.09 -12.20
CA GLU A 63 -1.13 9.25 -12.35
C GLU A 63 -0.68 10.41 -11.45
N ILE A 64 -0.33 10.15 -10.20
CA ILE A 64 -0.08 11.20 -9.20
C ILE A 64 1.38 11.61 -9.06
N ILE A 65 2.31 10.84 -9.60
CA ILE A 65 3.75 11.02 -9.34
C ILE A 65 4.29 12.38 -9.81
N ASN A 66 3.62 13.03 -10.76
CA ASN A 66 4.01 14.34 -11.24
C ASN A 66 3.42 15.50 -10.43
N ASN A 67 2.42 15.22 -9.60
CA ASN A 67 1.68 16.23 -8.84
C ASN A 67 1.89 16.13 -7.34
N LYS A 68 2.31 14.97 -6.86
CA LYS A 68 2.55 14.70 -5.44
C LYS A 68 3.90 14.02 -5.27
N ILE A 69 4.46 14.15 -4.06
CA ILE A 69 5.61 13.35 -3.66
C ILE A 69 5.11 11.95 -3.35
N VAL A 70 5.61 10.97 -4.08
CA VAL A 70 5.21 9.57 -3.91
C VAL A 70 6.37 8.78 -3.34
N CYS A 71 6.12 8.09 -2.22
CA CYS A 71 7.07 7.24 -1.55
C CYS A 71 6.53 5.82 -1.49
N VAL A 72 7.38 4.84 -1.74
CA VAL A 72 6.99 3.43 -1.76
C VAL A 72 7.86 2.62 -0.80
N PRO A 73 7.33 1.50 -0.26
CA PRO A 73 8.02 0.78 0.79
C PRO A 73 9.11 -0.14 0.27
N LYS A 74 10.13 -0.30 1.11
CA LYS A 74 11.16 -1.33 0.94
C LYS A 74 11.39 -2.00 2.28
N ILE A 75 11.45 -3.33 2.26
CA ILE A 75 11.69 -4.14 3.43
C ILE A 75 13.17 -4.52 3.48
N SER A 76 13.78 -4.30 4.63
CA SER A 76 15.15 -4.73 4.94
C SER A 76 15.15 -5.44 6.29
N GLY A 77 15.27 -6.76 6.27
CA GLY A 77 15.13 -7.58 7.48
C GLY A 77 13.74 -7.46 8.09
N LYS A 78 13.66 -6.97 9.32
CA LYS A 78 12.40 -6.75 10.05
C LYS A 78 11.87 -5.32 9.91
N GLN A 79 12.63 -4.45 9.26
CA GLN A 79 12.29 -3.05 9.10
C GLN A 79 11.70 -2.76 7.73
N MET A 80 10.83 -1.76 7.69
CA MET A 80 10.27 -1.22 6.47
C MET A 80 10.39 0.28 6.50
N ASP A 81 10.89 0.86 5.42
CA ASP A 81 10.96 2.31 5.23
C ASP A 81 10.34 2.67 3.89
N PHE A 82 9.98 3.94 3.75
CA PHE A 82 9.43 4.48 2.50
C PHE A 82 10.46 5.36 1.81
N TYR A 83 10.55 5.22 0.51
CA TYR A 83 11.54 5.89 -0.33
C TYR A 83 10.83 6.65 -1.44
N GLN A 84 11.22 7.92 -1.64
CA GLN A 84 10.67 8.73 -2.72
C GLN A 84 11.10 8.17 -4.07
N ILE A 85 10.17 8.10 -5.00
CA ILE A 85 10.43 7.78 -6.41
C ILE A 85 9.92 8.91 -7.30
N ASN A 86 10.57 9.10 -8.43
CA ASN A 86 10.16 10.07 -9.45
C ASN A 86 9.58 9.40 -10.68
N SER A 87 9.75 8.10 -10.81
CA SER A 87 9.23 7.29 -11.91
C SER A 87 9.05 5.85 -11.44
N ILE A 88 8.03 5.19 -11.99
CA ILE A 88 7.82 3.76 -11.75
C ILE A 88 9.01 2.91 -12.26
N ASN A 89 9.78 3.45 -13.21
CA ASN A 89 10.95 2.79 -13.76
C ASN A 89 12.11 2.66 -12.75
N GLU A 90 12.05 3.40 -11.64
CA GLU A 90 13.04 3.27 -10.56
C GLU A 90 12.83 2.03 -9.70
N LEU A 91 11.70 1.34 -9.87
CA LEU A 91 11.40 0.14 -9.11
C LEU A 91 12.07 -1.08 -9.73
N LYS A 92 12.55 -1.96 -8.86
CA LYS A 92 13.14 -3.25 -9.25
C LYS A 92 12.47 -4.38 -8.49
N THR A 93 12.36 -5.54 -9.14
CA THR A 93 11.76 -6.72 -8.52
C THR A 93 12.71 -7.28 -7.45
N SER A 94 12.19 -7.44 -6.24
CA SER A 94 12.90 -8.10 -5.15
C SER A 94 12.93 -9.62 -5.33
N ASN A 95 13.65 -10.32 -4.43
CA ASN A 95 13.69 -11.77 -4.40
C ASN A 95 12.32 -12.42 -4.18
N PHE A 96 11.36 -11.66 -3.66
CA PHE A 96 9.99 -12.12 -3.41
C PHE A 96 9.01 -11.76 -4.53
N GLY A 97 9.49 -11.17 -5.63
CA GLY A 97 8.65 -10.76 -6.74
C GLY A 97 7.96 -9.41 -6.55
N ILE A 98 8.21 -8.72 -5.46
CA ILE A 98 7.63 -7.42 -5.15
C ILE A 98 8.51 -6.31 -5.74
N LEU A 99 7.90 -5.31 -6.36
CA LEU A 99 8.62 -4.15 -6.86
C LEU A 99 9.02 -3.24 -5.69
N GLU A 100 10.29 -2.88 -5.63
CA GLU A 100 10.87 -2.06 -4.57
C GLU A 100 11.68 -0.91 -5.13
N PRO A 101 11.80 0.22 -4.38
CA PRO A 101 12.69 1.31 -4.77
C PRO A 101 14.15 0.88 -4.69
N ASN A 102 14.98 1.49 -5.52
CA ASN A 102 16.40 1.15 -5.64
C ASN A 102 17.33 2.27 -5.13
N ASN A 103 16.84 3.13 -4.25
CA ASN A 103 17.67 4.15 -3.63
C ASN A 103 17.92 3.82 -2.15
N SER A 104 18.81 4.58 -1.50
CA SER A 104 19.25 4.32 -0.15
C SER A 104 18.85 5.43 0.85
N HIS A 105 18.00 6.36 0.44
CA HIS A 105 17.61 7.51 1.27
C HIS A 105 16.13 7.44 1.64
N PRO A 106 15.79 6.85 2.82
CA PRO A 106 14.40 6.78 3.24
C PRO A 106 13.86 8.16 3.61
N VAL A 107 12.57 8.34 3.38
CA VAL A 107 11.84 9.52 3.83
C VAL A 107 11.35 9.27 5.25
N THR A 108 11.53 10.23 6.14
CA THR A 108 11.08 10.10 7.53
C THR A 108 9.56 10.16 7.63
N LYS A 109 9.01 9.48 8.63
CA LYS A 109 7.55 9.41 8.86
C LYS A 109 6.90 10.78 8.95
N ASP A 110 7.57 11.74 9.57
CA ASP A 110 7.05 13.09 9.77
C ASP A 110 6.84 13.85 8.45
N ASN A 111 7.49 13.42 7.38
CA ASN A 111 7.37 14.02 6.06
C ASN A 111 6.30 13.36 5.18
N LEU A 112 5.59 12.35 5.70
CA LEU A 112 4.50 11.69 4.99
C LEU A 112 3.16 12.16 5.55
N ASP A 113 2.34 12.76 4.68
CA ASP A 113 1.04 13.31 5.07
C ASP A 113 -0.03 12.22 5.11
N LEU A 114 0.11 11.20 4.28
CA LEU A 114 -0.84 10.11 4.15
C LEU A 114 -0.09 8.81 3.86
N LEU A 115 -0.50 7.74 4.53
CA LEU A 115 -0.07 6.38 4.20
C LEU A 115 -1.26 5.60 3.64
N ILE A 116 -1.08 5.05 2.44
CA ILE A 116 -2.03 4.14 1.82
C ILE A 116 -1.48 2.74 1.98
N VAL A 117 -2.17 1.92 2.77
CA VAL A 117 -1.67 0.62 3.22
C VAL A 117 -2.49 -0.52 2.62
N PRO A 118 -1.84 -1.67 2.35
CA PRO A 118 -2.56 -2.87 1.91
C PRO A 118 -3.22 -3.54 3.10
N MET A 119 -4.26 -4.31 2.82
CA MET A 119 -4.88 -5.16 3.84
C MET A 119 -5.48 -6.40 3.20
N VAL A 120 -5.51 -7.48 3.96
CA VAL A 120 -6.18 -8.73 3.56
C VAL A 120 -7.66 -8.64 3.91
N GLY A 121 -7.98 -7.99 5.01
CA GLY A 121 -9.34 -7.78 5.47
C GLY A 121 -9.40 -6.68 6.52
N TYR A 122 -10.60 -6.34 6.91
CA TYR A 122 -10.85 -5.36 7.95
C TYR A 122 -12.17 -5.69 8.67
N ASP A 123 -12.34 -5.12 9.86
CA ASP A 123 -13.60 -5.23 10.60
C ASP A 123 -14.30 -3.87 10.70
N GLN A 124 -15.51 -3.88 11.24
CA GLN A 124 -16.33 -2.66 11.38
C GLN A 124 -15.74 -1.66 12.37
N SER A 125 -14.84 -2.11 13.24
CA SER A 125 -14.15 -1.25 14.20
C SER A 125 -12.91 -0.58 13.63
N GLY A 126 -12.59 -0.82 12.36
CA GLY A 126 -11.43 -0.25 11.71
C GLY A 126 -10.12 -1.00 11.93
N ASN A 127 -10.20 -2.21 12.47
CA ASN A 127 -9.01 -3.06 12.63
C ASN A 127 -8.66 -3.69 11.28
N ARG A 128 -7.38 -3.69 10.98
CA ARG A 128 -6.84 -4.21 9.73
C ARG A 128 -6.22 -5.60 9.95
N LEU A 129 -6.54 -6.52 9.05
CA LEU A 129 -5.87 -7.81 8.97
C LEU A 129 -4.82 -7.73 7.87
N GLY A 130 -3.54 -7.81 8.24
CA GLY A 130 -2.42 -7.82 7.30
C GLY A 130 -1.93 -9.22 6.98
N TYR A 131 -0.73 -9.30 6.43
CA TYR A 131 -0.13 -10.56 5.97
C TYR A 131 0.55 -11.38 7.07
N GLY A 132 0.65 -10.83 8.27
CA GLY A 132 1.22 -11.55 9.42
C GLY A 132 2.67 -11.21 9.73
N GLY A 133 3.37 -10.47 8.87
CA GLY A 133 4.76 -10.05 9.12
C GLY A 133 4.91 -8.87 10.07
N GLY A 134 3.83 -8.14 10.33
CA GLY A 134 3.81 -7.02 11.27
C GLY A 134 4.51 -5.76 10.79
N TYR A 135 4.90 -5.66 9.54
CA TYR A 135 5.65 -4.52 9.01
C TYR A 135 4.86 -3.21 9.12
N TYR A 136 3.59 -3.21 8.70
CA TYR A 136 2.76 -2.02 8.78
C TYR A 136 2.35 -1.69 10.20
N ASP A 137 2.07 -2.70 11.03
CA ASP A 137 1.72 -2.46 12.43
C ASP A 137 2.90 -1.80 13.17
N ARG A 138 4.12 -2.26 12.94
CA ARG A 138 5.32 -1.64 13.52
C ARG A 138 5.55 -0.25 12.98
N TYR A 139 5.45 -0.07 11.67
CA TYR A 139 5.66 1.23 11.04
C TYR A 139 4.65 2.28 11.52
N LEU A 140 3.38 1.87 11.63
CA LEU A 140 2.29 2.77 12.03
C LEU A 140 2.25 3.07 13.53
N SER A 141 2.98 2.31 14.37
CA SER A 141 2.90 2.42 15.83
C SER A 141 3.25 3.82 16.34
N ASP A 142 4.15 4.53 15.66
CA ASP A 142 4.57 5.88 15.99
C ASP A 142 4.33 6.89 14.85
N TYR A 143 3.44 6.56 13.93
CA TYR A 143 3.07 7.45 12.83
C TYR A 143 1.87 8.30 13.25
N CYS A 144 1.98 9.63 13.04
CA CYS A 144 0.96 10.60 13.45
C CYS A 144 0.10 11.13 12.30
N GLY A 145 0.38 10.77 11.06
CA GLY A 145 -0.38 11.21 9.90
C GLY A 145 -1.64 10.39 9.65
N ASN A 146 -2.28 10.66 8.52
CA ASN A 146 -3.48 9.94 8.10
C ASN A 146 -3.13 8.58 7.49
N VAL A 147 -4.00 7.59 7.67
CA VAL A 147 -3.85 6.24 7.13
C VAL A 147 -5.15 5.83 6.45
N ILE A 148 -5.04 5.34 5.22
CA ILE A 148 -6.18 4.76 4.49
C ILE A 148 -5.79 3.37 4.01
N GLY A 149 -6.60 2.36 4.34
CA GLY A 149 -6.44 1.00 3.85
C GLY A 149 -7.27 0.75 2.60
N LEU A 150 -6.71 -0.01 1.67
CA LEU A 150 -7.41 -0.39 0.43
C LEU A 150 -7.65 -1.89 0.36
#